data_064d4d9be140c183f7ef2537eb09025d
#
_entry.id   064d4d9be140c183f7ef2537eb09025d
#
_cell.length_a   1.000
_cell.length_b   1.000
_cell.length_c   1.000
_cell.angle_alpha   90.00
_cell.angle_beta   90.00
_cell.angle_gamma   90.00
#
_symmetry.space_group_name_H-M   'P 1'
#
loop_
_entity.id
_entity.type
_entity.pdbx_description
1 polymer ?
#
loop_
_entity_poly.entity_id
_entity_poly.type
_entity_poly.pdbx_seq_one_letter_code
_entity_poly.pdbx_strand_id
1 'polypeptide(L)'
;MVDSALRPVVELAREERPAPLVRTIANKQLGQVLATAGRQAIYVWNREPRGKIRCTGACAKSWPPVVVKKGVLVPMHVKGIMGEFGTIRRAGGVRQLTFNRRALYTYGNEKPGQVLCNNVGGWFAVKVHG
;
A
#
# COMPACT_ATOMS: atom_id res chain seq x y z
N MET A 1 42.23 7.25 3.97
CA MET A 1 41.91 6.93 5.36
C MET A 1 40.62 7.55 5.82
N VAL A 2 40.50 8.84 5.65
CA VAL A 2 39.25 9.54 6.00
C VAL A 2 38.10 9.02 5.15
N ASP A 3 38.33 8.73 3.88
CA ASP A 3 37.31 8.17 3.01
C ASP A 3 36.79 6.82 3.45
N SER A 4 37.69 6.01 4.02
CA SER A 4 37.31 4.68 4.52
C SER A 4 36.38 4.77 5.73
N ALA A 5 36.51 5.82 6.53
CA ALA A 5 35.63 6.05 7.68
C ALA A 5 34.28 6.63 7.25
N LEU A 6 34.27 7.49 6.23
CA LEU A 6 33.03 8.14 5.77
C LEU A 6 32.16 7.24 4.91
N ARG A 7 32.77 6.40 4.07
CA ARG A 7 32.01 5.51 3.19
C ARG A 7 31.06 4.59 3.92
N PRO A 8 31.48 3.85 4.97
CA PRO A 8 30.56 2.99 5.68
C PRO A 8 29.37 3.74 6.25
N VAL A 9 29.57 4.97 6.75
CA VAL A 9 28.50 5.79 7.28
C VAL A 9 27.50 6.17 6.20
N VAL A 10 27.99 6.59 5.04
CA VAL A 10 27.13 6.98 3.91
C VAL A 10 26.35 5.78 3.39
N GLU A 11 27.00 4.64 3.28
CA GLU A 11 26.34 3.41 2.81
C GLU A 11 25.29 2.93 3.81
N LEU A 12 25.58 2.98 5.09
CA LEU A 12 24.61 2.65 6.13
C LEU A 12 23.39 3.55 6.05
N ALA A 13 23.58 4.84 5.82
CA ALA A 13 22.48 5.77 5.66
C ALA A 13 21.60 5.43 4.47
N ARG A 14 22.18 4.95 3.38
CA ARG A 14 21.42 4.49 2.22
C ARG A 14 20.67 3.20 2.49
N GLU A 15 21.32 2.27 3.14
CA GLU A 15 20.73 0.97 3.48
C GLU A 15 19.60 1.10 4.49
N GLU A 16 19.72 2.09 5.36
CA GLU A 16 18.70 2.36 6.36
C GLU A 16 17.49 3.14 5.83
N ARG A 17 17.55 3.61 4.60
CA ARG A 17 16.38 4.24 3.99
C ARG A 17 15.24 3.26 3.95
N PRO A 18 14.10 3.60 4.53
CA PRO A 18 12.94 2.72 4.44
C PRO A 18 12.55 2.52 2.98
N ALA A 19 12.23 1.31 2.61
CA ALA A 19 11.62 1.03 1.32
C ALA A 19 10.33 1.85 1.21
N PRO A 20 9.97 2.36 0.02
CA PRO A 20 8.69 3.03 -0.14
C PRO A 20 7.57 2.07 0.23
N LEU A 21 6.58 2.57 0.99
CA LEU A 21 5.42 1.78 1.39
C LEU A 21 4.58 1.38 0.19
N VAL A 22 4.54 2.24 -0.79
CA VAL A 22 3.71 2.06 -1.98
C VAL A 22 4.49 2.48 -3.21
N ARG A 23 4.02 1.99 -4.34
CA ARG A 23 4.51 2.38 -5.65
C ARG A 23 3.34 2.38 -6.63
N THR A 24 3.60 2.63 -7.89
CA THR A 24 2.60 2.49 -8.94
C THR A 24 3.02 1.40 -9.91
N ILE A 25 2.03 0.77 -10.51
CA ILE A 25 2.23 -0.17 -11.62
C ILE A 25 1.39 0.30 -12.80
N ALA A 26 1.88 0.09 -14.02
CA ALA A 26 1.17 0.46 -15.23
C ALA A 26 0.16 -0.64 -15.60
N ASN A 27 -1.04 -0.21 -16.00
CA ASN A 27 -2.07 -1.09 -16.52
C ASN A 27 -2.61 -0.48 -17.82
N LYS A 28 -2.75 -1.30 -18.85
CA LYS A 28 -3.16 -0.82 -20.17
C LYS A 28 -4.54 -0.14 -20.15
N GLN A 29 -5.44 -0.64 -19.33
CA GLN A 29 -6.82 -0.15 -19.28
C GLN A 29 -7.02 0.96 -18.24
N LEU A 30 -6.29 0.89 -17.12
CA LEU A 30 -6.53 1.76 -15.98
C LEU A 30 -5.49 2.88 -15.85
N GLY A 31 -4.39 2.83 -16.60
CA GLY A 31 -3.27 3.73 -16.42
C GLY A 31 -2.41 3.30 -15.22
N GLN A 32 -2.00 4.24 -14.40
CA GLN A 32 -1.21 3.92 -13.21
C GLN A 32 -2.13 3.51 -12.06
N VAL A 33 -1.77 2.41 -11.41
CA VAL A 33 -2.51 1.81 -10.30
C VAL A 33 -1.60 1.77 -9.09
N LEU A 34 -2.15 2.09 -7.93
CA LEU A 34 -1.42 2.01 -6.67
C LEU A 34 -1.08 0.55 -6.37
N ALA A 35 0.14 0.32 -5.90
CA ALA A 35 0.62 -1.01 -5.59
C ALA A 35 1.49 -0.99 -4.33
N THR A 36 1.65 -2.17 -3.72
CA THR A 36 2.59 -2.35 -2.62
C THR A 36 4.04 -2.29 -3.14
N ALA A 37 4.99 -2.23 -2.24
CA ALA A 37 6.41 -2.31 -2.60
C ALA A 37 6.72 -3.58 -3.42
N GLY A 38 6.01 -4.68 -3.13
CA GLY A 38 6.14 -5.94 -3.86
C GLY A 38 5.34 -6.01 -5.15
N ARG A 39 4.77 -4.90 -5.62
CA ARG A 39 4.02 -4.77 -6.88
C ARG A 39 2.66 -5.47 -6.87
N GLN A 40 2.11 -5.75 -5.72
CA GLN A 40 0.72 -6.21 -5.62
C GLN A 40 -0.20 -5.02 -5.81
N ALA A 41 -1.16 -5.12 -6.71
CA ALA A 41 -2.15 -4.06 -6.93
C ALA A 41 -2.95 -3.84 -5.65
N ILE A 42 -3.25 -2.59 -5.37
CA ILE A 42 -4.01 -2.19 -4.19
C ILE A 42 -5.44 -1.86 -4.57
N TYR A 43 -6.38 -2.38 -3.79
CA TYR A 43 -7.82 -2.27 -4.00
C TYR A 43 -8.51 -1.61 -2.82
N VAL A 44 -9.66 -1.02 -3.10
CA VAL A 44 -10.64 -0.59 -2.10
C VAL A 44 -11.96 -1.31 -2.35
N TRP A 45 -12.75 -1.50 -1.29
CA TRP A 45 -14.05 -2.16 -1.37
C TRP A 45 -15.16 -1.12 -1.25
N ASN A 46 -16.05 -1.06 -2.22
CA ASN A 46 -17.09 -0.03 -2.24
C ASN A 46 -18.13 -0.21 -1.12
N ARG A 47 -18.18 -1.37 -0.49
CA ARG A 47 -19.06 -1.64 0.65
C ARG A 47 -18.47 -1.20 1.99
N GLU A 48 -17.27 -0.67 1.95
CA GLU A 48 -16.57 -0.24 3.15
C GLU A 48 -16.56 1.29 3.21
N PRO A 49 -17.26 1.91 4.19
CA PRO A 49 -17.23 3.36 4.33
C PRO A 49 -15.83 3.85 4.73
N ARG A 50 -15.56 5.11 4.45
CA ARG A 50 -14.31 5.74 4.89
C ARG A 50 -14.18 5.64 6.41
N GLY A 51 -13.00 5.28 6.87
CA GLY A 51 -12.70 5.18 8.30
C GLY A 51 -13.28 3.95 8.99
N LYS A 52 -13.79 2.97 8.23
CA LYS A 52 -14.35 1.75 8.81
C LYS A 52 -13.82 0.52 8.10
N ILE A 53 -13.67 -0.57 8.87
CA ILE A 53 -13.27 -1.87 8.33
C ILE A 53 -14.46 -2.80 8.40
N ARG A 54 -14.80 -3.42 7.26
CA ARG A 54 -15.85 -4.44 7.17
C ARG A 54 -15.32 -5.76 6.61
N CYS A 55 -14.21 -5.72 5.89
CA CYS A 55 -13.60 -6.94 5.37
C CYS A 55 -12.78 -7.62 6.47
N THR A 56 -13.39 -8.61 7.11
CA THR A 56 -12.81 -9.38 8.22
C THR A 56 -13.04 -10.87 7.99
N GLY A 57 -12.37 -11.73 8.76
CA GLY A 57 -12.55 -13.18 8.67
C GLY A 57 -12.25 -13.71 7.29
N ALA A 58 -13.19 -14.42 6.69
CA ALA A 58 -13.04 -15.03 5.36
C ALA A 58 -12.75 -13.98 4.27
N CYS A 59 -13.37 -12.81 4.38
CA CYS A 59 -13.09 -11.72 3.46
C CYS A 59 -11.61 -11.33 3.50
N ALA A 60 -11.04 -11.15 4.68
CA ALA A 60 -9.64 -10.77 4.85
C ALA A 60 -8.66 -11.87 4.45
N LYS A 61 -9.10 -13.10 4.35
CA LYS A 61 -8.26 -14.20 3.81
C LYS A 61 -8.12 -14.08 2.30
N SER A 62 -9.20 -13.76 1.60
CA SER A 62 -9.17 -13.54 0.16
C SER A 62 -8.61 -12.17 -0.21
N TRP A 63 -8.85 -11.19 0.64
CA TRP A 63 -8.45 -9.80 0.46
C TRP A 63 -7.58 -9.34 1.63
N PRO A 64 -6.30 -9.77 1.70
CA PRO A 64 -5.43 -9.36 2.79
C PRO A 64 -5.29 -7.85 2.90
N PRO A 65 -5.39 -7.29 4.10
CA PRO A 65 -5.16 -5.86 4.29
C PRO A 65 -3.70 -5.49 4.03
N VAL A 66 -3.48 -4.28 3.56
CA VAL A 66 -2.14 -3.73 3.43
C VAL A 66 -1.69 -3.28 4.82
N VAL A 67 -0.87 -4.11 5.46
CA VAL A 67 -0.45 -3.92 6.84
C VAL A 67 0.77 -3.00 6.92
N VAL A 68 0.74 -2.08 7.88
CA VAL A 68 1.88 -1.22 8.20
C VAL A 68 2.57 -1.79 9.44
N LYS A 69 3.84 -2.14 9.30
CA LYS A 69 4.61 -2.70 10.40
C LYS A 69 4.72 -1.73 11.56
N LYS A 70 4.78 -2.29 12.77
CA LYS A 70 4.97 -1.50 14.00
C LYS A 70 6.20 -0.61 13.87
N GLY A 71 6.06 0.65 14.27
CA GLY A 71 7.15 1.62 14.24
C GLY A 71 7.37 2.31 12.90
N VAL A 72 6.70 1.87 11.84
CA VAL A 72 6.80 2.51 10.53
C VAL A 72 5.88 3.72 10.49
N LEU A 73 6.44 4.87 10.13
CA LEU A 73 5.67 6.09 9.93
C LEU A 73 5.12 6.13 8.51
N VAL A 74 3.86 6.51 8.39
CA VAL A 74 3.19 6.65 7.09
C VAL A 74 3.15 8.13 6.74
N PRO A 75 3.84 8.57 5.67
CA PRO A 75 3.74 9.95 5.23
C PRO A 75 2.33 10.21 4.69
N MET A 76 1.78 11.37 5.03
CA MET A 76 0.46 11.76 4.53
C MET A 76 0.46 11.90 3.01
N HIS A 77 1.55 12.43 2.46
CA HIS A 77 1.69 12.64 1.02
C HIS A 77 2.89 11.91 0.47
N VAL A 78 2.70 11.28 -0.69
CA VAL A 78 3.77 10.60 -1.41
C VAL A 78 3.94 11.30 -2.76
N LYS A 79 5.19 11.63 -3.09
CA LYS A 79 5.50 12.32 -4.34
C LYS A 79 4.99 11.52 -5.54
N GLY A 80 4.29 12.21 -6.44
CA GLY A 80 3.74 11.59 -7.65
C GLY A 80 2.40 10.91 -7.47
N ILE A 81 1.83 10.95 -6.27
CA ILE A 81 0.53 10.35 -5.99
C ILE A 81 -0.36 11.39 -5.31
N MET A 82 -1.42 11.79 -5.98
CA MET A 82 -2.41 12.71 -5.41
C MET A 82 -3.32 11.95 -4.47
N GLY A 83 -3.45 12.43 -3.23
CA GLY A 83 -4.27 11.82 -2.21
C GLY A 83 -3.51 11.74 -0.89
N GLU A 84 -4.21 11.32 0.15
CA GLU A 84 -3.67 11.29 1.49
C GLU A 84 -3.61 9.87 2.03
N PHE A 85 -2.43 9.48 2.53
CA PHE A 85 -2.23 8.20 3.20
C PHE A 85 -2.40 8.37 4.70
N GLY A 86 -2.82 7.31 5.34
CA GLY A 86 -2.95 7.24 6.78
C GLY A 86 -3.03 5.79 7.22
N THR A 87 -3.48 5.57 8.43
CA THR A 87 -3.67 4.21 8.96
C THR A 87 -4.99 4.10 9.71
N ILE A 88 -5.47 2.86 9.78
CA ILE A 88 -6.63 2.50 10.59
C ILE A 88 -6.27 1.23 11.37
N ARG A 89 -6.70 1.13 12.61
CA ARG A 89 -6.43 -0.07 13.42
C ARG A 89 -7.48 -1.13 13.16
N ARG A 90 -7.00 -2.34 12.98
CA ARG A 90 -7.83 -3.54 12.94
C ARG A 90 -7.89 -4.18 14.32
N ALA A 91 -8.79 -5.13 14.49
CA ALA A 91 -8.81 -5.97 15.69
C ALA A 91 -7.43 -6.59 15.91
N GLY A 92 -6.97 -6.63 17.16
CA GLY A 92 -5.62 -7.09 17.49
C GLY A 92 -4.54 -6.02 17.43
N GLY A 93 -4.91 -4.76 17.11
CA GLY A 93 -3.98 -3.63 17.11
C GLY A 93 -3.12 -3.49 15.86
N VAL A 94 -3.34 -4.31 14.85
CA VAL A 94 -2.63 -4.22 13.57
C VAL A 94 -3.06 -2.96 12.84
N ARG A 95 -2.10 -2.20 12.33
CA ARG A 95 -2.39 -1.02 11.52
C ARG A 95 -2.50 -1.39 10.05
N GLN A 96 -3.53 -0.89 9.41
CA GLN A 96 -3.75 -1.04 7.97
C GLN A 96 -3.59 0.30 7.28
N LEU A 97 -2.93 0.29 6.13
CA LEU A 97 -2.76 1.50 5.32
C LEU A 97 -4.11 1.95 4.78
N THR A 98 -4.31 3.26 4.77
CA THR A 98 -5.49 3.89 4.15
C THR A 98 -5.06 4.88 3.08
N PHE A 99 -5.93 5.10 2.11
CA PHE A 99 -5.78 6.14 1.10
C PHE A 99 -7.09 6.91 0.99
N ASN A 100 -7.02 8.22 1.21
CA ASN A 100 -8.21 9.07 1.30
C ASN A 100 -9.23 8.50 2.28
N ARG A 101 -8.71 7.99 3.42
CA ARG A 101 -9.47 7.39 4.52
C ARG A 101 -10.12 6.05 4.21
N ARG A 102 -9.86 5.47 3.04
CA ARG A 102 -10.35 4.12 2.72
C ARG A 102 -9.28 3.09 3.02
N ALA A 103 -9.68 2.01 3.67
CA ALA A 103 -8.79 0.89 3.99
C ALA A 103 -8.34 0.21 2.70
N LEU A 104 -7.07 -0.13 2.62
CA LEU A 104 -6.45 -0.69 1.43
C LEU A 104 -6.21 -2.19 1.58
N TYR A 105 -6.45 -2.92 0.50
CA TYR A 105 -6.34 -4.37 0.43
C TYR A 105 -5.57 -4.81 -0.80
N THR A 106 -5.09 -6.05 -0.77
CA THR A 106 -4.60 -6.74 -1.96
C THR A 106 -5.48 -7.96 -2.21
N TYR A 107 -5.40 -8.52 -3.43
CA TYR A 107 -6.09 -9.78 -3.72
C TYR A 107 -5.11 -10.95 -3.54
N GLY A 108 -5.49 -11.92 -2.70
CA GLY A 108 -4.58 -12.99 -2.30
C GLY A 108 -4.11 -13.91 -3.42
N ASN A 109 -4.91 -14.07 -4.50
CA ASN A 109 -4.57 -14.94 -5.63
C ASN A 109 -3.98 -14.19 -6.82
N GLU A 110 -3.55 -12.96 -6.61
CA GLU A 110 -2.99 -12.14 -7.66
C GLU A 110 -1.46 -12.15 -7.58
N LYS A 111 -0.81 -12.24 -8.74
CA LYS A 111 0.64 -12.17 -8.83
C LYS A 111 1.10 -10.71 -8.96
N PRO A 112 2.36 -10.40 -8.58
CA PRO A 112 2.88 -9.06 -8.75
C PRO A 112 2.70 -8.54 -10.19
N GLY A 113 2.26 -7.31 -10.32
CA GLY A 113 2.05 -6.65 -11.60
C GLY A 113 0.69 -6.94 -12.24
N GLN A 114 -0.08 -7.90 -11.75
CA GLN A 114 -1.42 -8.19 -12.25
C GLN A 114 -2.47 -7.29 -11.62
N VAL A 115 -3.51 -6.96 -12.38
CA VAL A 115 -4.69 -6.25 -11.87
C VAL A 115 -5.91 -6.99 -12.42
N LEU A 116 -6.37 -8.00 -11.70
CA LEU A 116 -7.39 -8.94 -12.17
C LEU A 116 -8.80 -8.63 -11.68
N CYS A 117 -8.92 -7.85 -10.61
CA CYS A 117 -10.17 -7.74 -9.87
C CYS A 117 -10.78 -6.33 -9.87
N ASN A 118 -10.36 -5.48 -10.81
CA ASN A 118 -10.99 -4.16 -10.91
C ASN A 118 -12.44 -4.31 -11.33
N ASN A 119 -13.34 -3.74 -10.54
CA ASN A 119 -14.79 -3.81 -10.74
C ASN A 119 -15.33 -5.23 -10.63
N VAL A 120 -14.77 -6.01 -9.73
CA VAL A 120 -15.22 -7.36 -9.42
C VAL A 120 -15.73 -7.41 -7.99
N GLY A 121 -17.00 -7.76 -7.81
CA GLY A 121 -17.60 -7.90 -6.47
C GLY A 121 -17.56 -6.62 -5.62
N GLY A 122 -17.51 -5.46 -6.24
CA GLY A 122 -17.42 -4.19 -5.54
C GLY A 122 -15.99 -3.77 -5.17
N TRP A 123 -14.99 -4.50 -5.65
CA TRP A 123 -13.57 -4.17 -5.46
C TRP A 123 -13.05 -3.36 -6.64
N PHE A 124 -12.32 -2.31 -6.34
CA PHE A 124 -11.77 -1.41 -7.36
C PHE A 124 -10.30 -1.15 -7.12
N ALA A 125 -9.50 -1.31 -8.16
CA ALA A 125 -8.10 -0.92 -8.11
C ALA A 125 -8.00 0.60 -7.90
N VAL A 126 -7.06 1.03 -7.08
CA VAL A 126 -6.87 2.45 -6.79
C VAL A 126 -6.08 3.09 -7.92
N LYS A 127 -6.72 3.90 -8.73
CA LYS A 127 -6.07 4.65 -9.80
C LYS A 127 -5.27 5.80 -9.21
N VAL A 128 -4.09 6.04 -9.78
CA VAL A 128 -3.19 7.07 -9.32
C VAL A 128 -3.17 8.23 -10.30
N HIS A 129 -3.38 9.43 -9.76
CA HIS A 129 -3.23 10.68 -10.49
C HIS A 129 -2.04 11.41 -9.87
N GLY A 130 -1.15 11.89 -10.70
CA GLY A 130 0.05 12.56 -10.20
C GLY A 130 0.32 13.88 -10.84
#